data_aa9b998f99254956a68d90a878fb5011
#
_entry.id   aa9b998f99254956a68d90a878fb5011
#
_cell.length_a   1.000
_cell.length_b   1.000
_cell.length_c   1.000
_cell.angle_alpha   90.00
_cell.angle_beta   90.00
_cell.angle_gamma   90.00
#
_symmetry.space_group_name_H-M   'P 1'
#
loop_
_entity.id
_entity.type
_entity.pdbx_description
1 polymer ?
#
loop_
_entity_poly.entity_id
_entity_poly.type
_entity_poly.pdbx_seq_one_letter_code
_entity_poly.pdbx_strand_id
1 'polypeptide(L)'
;EIYTLSLHDALPILSVGGWYGTPTTIGMNLTLKYKGFTLFMLGTGNFGAHAVKNSTYFWVGGSAKYTAEMRGRWTKETAATATFPRLTTEAGTNNYQTSDFWMYSTDRIDLQKVQLSYDFPKAMFMKSFVRGLQLFVNGNSLLTIAKERKLMEMDVNNSGSAPLNRFYSIGAKVSF
;
A
#
# COMPACT_ATOMS: atom_id res chain seq x y z
N GLU A 1 3.53 -4.61 47.28
CA GLU A 1 2.85 -4.89 46.00
C GLU A 1 3.88 -4.84 44.89
N ILE A 2 4.22 -6.01 44.40
CA ILE A 2 5.08 -6.09 43.19
C ILE A 2 4.17 -5.79 42.03
N TYR A 3 4.23 -4.52 41.57
CA TYR A 3 3.65 -4.19 40.28
C TYR A 3 4.49 -4.90 39.21
N THR A 4 4.03 -6.05 38.78
CA THR A 4 4.50 -6.57 37.49
C THR A 4 4.04 -5.60 36.44
N LEU A 5 4.96 -4.76 36.00
CA LEU A 5 4.80 -3.95 34.80
C LEU A 5 4.40 -4.93 33.69
N SER A 6 3.11 -4.95 33.36
CA SER A 6 2.70 -5.70 32.18
C SER A 6 3.37 -5.03 31.00
N LEU A 7 3.92 -5.80 30.10
CA LEU A 7 4.57 -5.34 28.87
C LEU A 7 3.72 -4.33 28.06
N HIS A 8 2.44 -4.21 28.39
CA HIS A 8 1.47 -3.35 27.74
C HIS A 8 1.17 -2.04 28.47
N ASP A 9 1.60 -1.88 29.72
CA ASP A 9 1.43 -0.63 30.48
C ASP A 9 2.63 0.31 30.33
N ALA A 10 3.77 -0.19 29.89
CA ALA A 10 4.94 0.60 29.54
C ALA A 10 5.62 -0.02 28.34
N LEU A 11 5.06 0.21 27.16
CA LEU A 11 5.85 0.04 25.95
C LEU A 11 7.01 1.03 26.07
N PRO A 12 8.27 0.56 26.10
CA PRO A 12 9.39 1.48 26.13
C PRO A 12 9.26 2.38 24.92
N ILE A 13 9.31 3.70 25.16
CA ILE A 13 9.50 4.66 24.07
C ILE A 13 10.91 4.43 23.57
N LEU A 14 11.09 3.44 22.74
CA LEU A 14 12.35 3.19 22.09
C LEU A 14 12.54 4.29 21.06
N SER A 15 13.72 4.89 21.10
CA SER A 15 14.15 5.81 20.07
C SER A 15 14.12 5.06 18.74
N VAL A 16 13.19 5.41 17.90
CA VAL A 16 12.98 4.84 16.60
C VAL A 16 14.03 5.42 15.67
N GLY A 17 15.28 5.04 15.87
CA GLY A 17 16.41 5.58 15.11
C GLY A 17 16.34 5.15 13.64
N GLY A 18 16.24 6.12 12.73
CA GLY A 18 16.59 5.96 11.31
C GLY A 18 15.60 5.21 10.41
N TRP A 19 14.47 4.79 10.87
CA TRP A 19 13.53 3.92 10.18
C TRP A 19 12.46 4.65 9.35
N TYR A 20 12.31 5.95 9.48
CA TYR A 20 11.70 6.79 8.46
C TYR A 20 12.66 7.02 7.28
N GLY A 21 13.65 6.14 7.12
CA GLY A 21 14.60 6.23 6.03
C GLY A 21 13.91 6.34 4.68
N THR A 22 14.50 7.10 3.79
CA THR A 22 14.06 7.16 2.40
C THR A 22 14.07 5.74 1.84
N PRO A 23 12.94 5.24 1.33
CA PRO A 23 12.91 3.90 0.78
C PRO A 23 13.86 3.79 -0.41
N THR A 24 14.51 2.64 -0.53
CA THR A 24 15.17 2.29 -1.78
C THR A 24 14.10 2.00 -2.81
N THR A 25 14.02 2.83 -3.84
CA THR A 25 13.06 2.66 -4.94
C THR A 25 13.77 2.07 -6.15
N ILE A 26 13.24 0.96 -6.66
CA ILE A 26 13.71 0.30 -7.88
C ILE A 26 12.60 0.36 -8.91
N GLY A 27 12.89 0.89 -10.09
CA GLY A 27 11.97 0.88 -11.24
C GLY A 27 12.47 -0.09 -12.31
N MET A 28 11.56 -0.87 -12.88
CA MET A 28 11.85 -1.76 -14.00
C MET A 28 10.77 -1.61 -15.05
N ASN A 29 11.19 -1.47 -16.31
CA ASN A 29 10.28 -1.55 -17.44
C ASN A 29 10.71 -2.69 -18.39
N LEU A 30 9.73 -3.33 -18.99
CA LEU A 30 9.92 -4.37 -19.97
C LEU A 30 9.08 -4.06 -21.20
N THR A 31 9.69 -4.08 -22.36
CA THR A 31 9.00 -3.94 -23.64
C THR A 31 9.31 -5.12 -24.53
N LEU A 32 8.29 -5.88 -24.92
CA LEU A 32 8.39 -6.99 -25.85
C LEU A 32 7.62 -6.67 -27.13
N LYS A 33 8.25 -6.93 -28.27
CA LYS A 33 7.63 -6.70 -29.58
C LYS A 33 7.64 -7.96 -30.44
N TYR A 34 6.50 -8.30 -31.02
CA TYR A 34 6.36 -9.45 -31.88
C TYR A 34 5.22 -9.26 -32.90
N LYS A 35 5.52 -9.34 -34.18
CA LYS A 35 4.53 -9.31 -35.31
C LYS A 35 3.45 -8.22 -35.17
N GLY A 36 3.86 -6.98 -34.89
CA GLY A 36 2.93 -5.86 -34.71
C GLY A 36 2.37 -5.70 -33.29
N PHE A 37 2.51 -6.71 -32.43
CA PHE A 37 2.18 -6.58 -31.01
C PHE A 37 3.34 -5.95 -30.23
N THR A 38 2.98 -5.07 -29.32
CA THR A 38 3.91 -4.50 -28.33
C THR A 38 3.29 -4.67 -26.95
N LEU A 39 3.96 -5.41 -26.08
CA LEU A 39 3.65 -5.50 -24.65
C LEU A 39 4.62 -4.61 -23.89
N PHE A 40 4.08 -3.67 -23.13
CA PHE A 40 4.84 -2.83 -22.22
C PHE A 40 4.39 -3.11 -20.78
N MET A 41 5.34 -3.27 -19.87
CA MET A 41 5.09 -3.44 -18.44
C MET A 41 6.01 -2.50 -17.66
N LEU A 42 5.46 -1.87 -16.63
CA LEU A 42 6.18 -1.02 -15.67
C LEU A 42 5.91 -1.53 -14.26
N GLY A 43 6.97 -1.88 -13.57
CA GLY A 43 6.96 -2.27 -12.17
C GLY A 43 7.84 -1.36 -11.34
N THR A 44 7.49 -1.18 -10.07
CA THR A 44 8.33 -0.49 -9.07
C THR A 44 8.38 -1.30 -7.78
N GLY A 45 9.53 -1.30 -7.13
CA GLY A 45 9.72 -1.85 -5.80
C GLY A 45 10.17 -0.75 -4.85
N ASN A 46 9.61 -0.72 -3.64
CA ASN A 46 10.02 0.16 -2.55
C ASN A 46 10.38 -0.69 -1.35
N PHE A 47 11.56 -0.50 -0.79
CA PHE A 47 12.11 -1.33 0.28
C PHE A 47 12.82 -0.51 1.34
N GLY A 48 12.76 -0.97 2.59
CA GLY A 48 13.50 -0.43 3.71
C GLY A 48 12.84 0.76 4.41
N ALA A 49 11.59 1.08 4.06
CA ALA A 49 10.82 2.09 4.77
C ALA A 49 9.76 1.46 5.69
N HIS A 50 9.39 2.22 6.70
CA HIS A 50 8.37 1.84 7.67
C HIS A 50 7.35 2.97 7.81
N ALA A 51 6.17 2.63 8.28
CA ALA A 51 5.14 3.57 8.67
C ALA A 51 4.65 3.25 10.08
N VAL A 52 3.95 4.18 10.70
CA VAL A 52 3.41 4.04 12.06
C VAL A 52 1.89 3.95 11.99
N LYS A 53 1.30 3.02 12.72
CA LYS A 53 -0.14 2.85 12.89
C LYS A 53 -0.67 3.91 13.85
N ASN A 54 -0.65 5.18 13.46
CA ASN A 54 -1.06 6.32 14.29
C ASN A 54 -2.38 6.96 13.85
N SER A 55 -3.07 6.35 12.91
CA SER A 55 -4.38 6.83 12.48
C SER A 55 -5.47 6.53 13.52
N THR A 56 -6.61 7.20 13.40
CA THR A 56 -7.77 7.00 14.30
C THR A 56 -8.36 5.58 14.22
N TYR A 57 -7.96 4.80 13.23
CA TYR A 57 -8.30 3.38 13.14
C TYR A 57 -7.58 2.56 14.23
N PHE A 58 -6.33 2.89 14.54
CA PHE A 58 -5.50 2.19 15.52
C PHE A 58 -5.46 2.90 16.86
N TRP A 59 -5.33 4.22 16.88
CA TRP A 59 -5.27 5.01 18.10
C TRP A 59 -6.66 5.52 18.44
N VAL A 60 -7.40 4.71 19.19
CA VAL A 60 -8.78 5.00 19.55
C VAL A 60 -8.82 5.59 20.96
N GLY A 61 -9.41 6.75 21.08
CA GLY A 61 -9.63 7.42 22.37
C GLY A 61 -11.05 7.95 22.51
N GLY A 62 -11.45 8.19 23.74
CA GLY A 62 -12.73 8.82 24.07
C GLY A 62 -13.94 7.99 23.61
N SER A 63 -14.83 8.64 22.87
CA SER A 63 -16.09 8.06 22.36
C SER A 63 -15.99 7.43 20.98
N ALA A 64 -14.79 7.30 20.43
CA ALA A 64 -14.59 6.73 19.10
C ALA A 64 -14.98 5.25 19.06
N LYS A 65 -15.45 4.79 17.88
CA LYS A 65 -15.84 3.40 17.69
C LYS A 65 -14.61 2.48 17.66
N TYR A 66 -14.70 1.36 18.32
CA TYR A 66 -13.66 0.34 18.33
C TYR A 66 -13.60 -0.41 16.99
N THR A 67 -12.37 -0.67 16.54
CA THR A 67 -12.11 -1.46 15.34
C THR A 67 -11.94 -2.94 15.65
N ALA A 68 -11.89 -3.77 14.60
CA ALA A 68 -11.71 -5.21 14.75
C ALA A 68 -10.37 -5.59 15.40
N GLU A 69 -9.33 -4.79 15.19
CA GLU A 69 -7.99 -4.99 15.77
C GLU A 69 -8.01 -4.98 17.30
N MET A 70 -8.91 -4.18 17.88
CA MET A 70 -9.03 -4.05 19.33
C MET A 70 -9.66 -5.25 20.02
N ARG A 71 -10.12 -6.25 19.28
CA ARG A 71 -10.53 -7.54 19.85
C ARG A 71 -9.37 -8.26 20.52
N GLY A 72 -8.14 -8.04 20.02
CA GLY A 72 -6.90 -8.53 20.62
C GLY A 72 -6.37 -7.68 21.79
N ARG A 73 -7.17 -6.79 22.39
CA ARG A 73 -6.74 -5.91 23.48
C ARG A 73 -6.29 -6.67 24.70
N TRP A 74 -5.39 -6.07 25.41
CA TRP A 74 -4.94 -6.56 26.70
C TRP A 74 -6.06 -6.46 27.75
N THR A 75 -6.26 -7.55 28.47
CA THR A 75 -7.03 -7.68 29.70
C THR A 75 -6.27 -8.62 30.64
N LYS A 76 -6.69 -8.75 31.89
CA LYS A 76 -6.07 -9.71 32.83
C LYS A 76 -6.10 -11.14 32.29
N GLU A 77 -7.18 -11.51 31.61
CA GLU A 77 -7.40 -12.82 31.02
C GLU A 77 -6.60 -13.06 29.76
N THR A 78 -6.34 -12.03 29.01
CA THR A 78 -5.64 -12.09 27.70
C THR A 78 -4.19 -11.63 27.78
N ALA A 79 -3.64 -11.40 28.96
CA ALA A 79 -2.31 -10.81 29.14
C ALA A 79 -1.19 -11.53 28.37
N ALA A 80 -1.26 -12.86 28.24
CA ALA A 80 -0.27 -13.67 27.54
C ALA A 80 -0.43 -13.69 25.99
N THR A 81 -1.61 -13.33 25.49
CA THR A 81 -1.97 -13.46 24.05
C THR A 81 -2.38 -12.14 23.40
N ALA A 82 -2.40 -11.06 24.17
CA ALA A 82 -2.83 -9.76 23.70
C ALA A 82 -1.92 -9.25 22.57
N THR A 83 -2.54 -8.78 21.50
CA THR A 83 -1.88 -8.19 20.34
C THR A 83 -2.13 -6.69 20.22
N PHE A 84 -2.91 -6.14 21.15
CA PHE A 84 -3.27 -4.73 21.19
C PHE A 84 -3.23 -4.20 22.63
N PRO A 85 -2.85 -2.95 22.89
CA PRO A 85 -2.79 -2.38 24.24
C PRO A 85 -4.15 -2.34 24.92
N ARG A 86 -4.12 -2.14 26.22
CA ARG A 86 -5.33 -1.88 27.01
C ARG A 86 -6.08 -0.66 26.50
N LEU A 87 -7.37 -0.78 26.31
CA LEU A 87 -8.22 0.35 25.95
C LEU A 87 -8.42 1.27 27.17
N THR A 88 -8.42 2.56 26.89
CA THR A 88 -8.66 3.61 27.90
C THR A 88 -9.48 4.75 27.30
N THR A 89 -10.26 5.41 28.11
CA THR A 89 -10.97 6.65 27.76
C THR A 89 -10.10 7.89 27.93
N GLU A 90 -8.95 7.76 28.60
CA GLU A 90 -8.02 8.85 28.81
C GLU A 90 -7.24 9.16 27.52
N ALA A 91 -7.14 10.44 27.21
CA ALA A 91 -6.31 10.91 26.10
C ALA A 91 -4.84 10.97 26.53
N GLY A 92 -3.92 10.83 25.59
CA GLY A 92 -2.49 11.04 25.81
C GLY A 92 -1.81 9.97 26.65
N THR A 93 -2.38 8.77 26.71
CA THR A 93 -1.75 7.63 27.40
C THR A 93 -0.47 7.18 26.73
N ASN A 94 0.42 6.60 27.51
CA ASN A 94 1.69 6.04 27.03
C ASN A 94 1.51 4.97 25.94
N ASN A 95 0.32 4.35 25.87
CA ASN A 95 -0.01 3.34 24.86
C ASN A 95 -0.13 3.90 23.42
N TYR A 96 -0.45 5.18 23.31
CA TYR A 96 -0.66 5.84 22.00
C TYR A 96 0.46 6.84 21.71
N GLN A 97 1.68 6.34 21.76
CA GLN A 97 2.87 7.09 21.38
C GLN A 97 3.63 6.33 20.30
N THR A 98 4.32 7.07 19.45
CA THR A 98 5.16 6.47 18.40
C THR A 98 6.21 5.56 19.01
N SER A 99 6.15 4.28 18.67
CA SER A 99 7.07 3.25 19.16
C SER A 99 7.14 2.13 18.13
N ASP A 100 8.11 1.23 18.30
CA ASP A 100 8.29 0.04 17.44
C ASP A 100 7.04 -0.83 17.37
N PHE A 101 6.27 -0.87 18.47
CA PHE A 101 5.01 -1.62 18.52
C PHE A 101 4.02 -1.16 17.43
N TRP A 102 4.00 0.11 17.12
CA TRP A 102 3.11 0.70 16.14
C TRP A 102 3.69 0.75 14.72
N MET A 103 4.92 0.27 14.56
CA MET A 103 5.57 0.29 13.25
C MET A 103 5.21 -0.93 12.40
N TYR A 104 5.20 -0.72 11.09
CA TYR A 104 5.11 -1.79 10.11
C TYR A 104 5.94 -1.45 8.86
N SER A 105 6.44 -2.50 8.18
CA SER A 105 7.18 -2.32 6.93
C SER A 105 6.25 -1.88 5.80
N THR A 106 6.71 -0.92 5.01
CA THR A 106 6.04 -0.49 3.78
C THR A 106 6.64 -1.12 2.52
N ASP A 107 7.45 -2.16 2.68
CA ASP A 107 8.03 -2.90 1.57
C ASP A 107 6.95 -3.43 0.63
N ARG A 108 7.10 -3.10 -0.67
CA ARG A 108 6.13 -3.48 -1.67
C ARG A 108 6.74 -3.57 -3.07
N ILE A 109 6.09 -4.36 -3.89
CA ILE A 109 6.31 -4.41 -5.33
C ILE A 109 4.99 -4.10 -6.01
N ASP A 110 4.98 -3.11 -6.87
CA ASP A 110 3.81 -2.65 -7.60
C ASP A 110 3.97 -2.91 -9.10
N LEU A 111 3.00 -3.56 -9.72
CA LEU A 111 2.83 -3.60 -11.17
C LEU A 111 1.97 -2.40 -11.57
N GLN A 112 2.64 -1.30 -11.89
CA GLN A 112 1.98 -0.01 -12.07
C GLN A 112 1.23 0.10 -13.38
N LYS A 113 1.82 -0.45 -14.48
CA LYS A 113 1.20 -0.36 -15.79
C LYS A 113 1.51 -1.59 -16.62
N VAL A 114 0.48 -2.10 -17.31
CA VAL A 114 0.63 -3.05 -18.40
C VAL A 114 -0.14 -2.51 -19.58
N GLN A 115 0.49 -2.46 -20.75
CA GLN A 115 -0.13 -2.02 -21.99
C GLN A 115 0.16 -3.05 -23.08
N LEU A 116 -0.87 -3.55 -23.72
CA LEU A 116 -0.78 -4.32 -24.94
C LEU A 116 -1.28 -3.45 -26.10
N SER A 117 -0.47 -3.32 -27.13
CA SER A 117 -0.85 -2.60 -28.34
C SER A 117 -0.59 -3.44 -29.59
N TYR A 118 -1.37 -3.17 -30.62
CA TYR A 118 -1.22 -3.80 -31.93
C TYR A 118 -1.18 -2.74 -33.01
N ASP A 119 -0.08 -2.73 -33.75
CA ASP A 119 0.11 -1.87 -34.91
C ASP A 119 -0.32 -2.62 -36.18
N PHE A 120 -1.33 -2.09 -36.86
CA PHE A 120 -1.81 -2.67 -38.11
C PHE A 120 -0.78 -2.47 -39.23
N PRO A 121 -0.62 -3.46 -40.12
CA PRO A 121 0.31 -3.34 -41.23
C PRO A 121 -0.04 -2.16 -42.13
N LYS A 122 0.97 -1.36 -42.48
CA LYS A 122 0.79 -0.17 -43.35
C LYS A 122 0.20 -0.51 -44.72
N ALA A 123 0.41 -1.74 -45.20
CA ALA A 123 -0.15 -2.23 -46.45
C ALA A 123 -1.68 -2.16 -46.51
N MET A 124 -2.36 -2.26 -45.36
CA MET A 124 -3.82 -2.16 -45.28
C MET A 124 -4.36 -0.76 -45.63
N PHE A 125 -3.51 0.26 -45.52
CA PHE A 125 -3.92 1.68 -45.61
C PHE A 125 -3.43 2.35 -46.90
N MET A 126 -2.77 1.61 -47.83
CA MET A 126 -2.13 2.20 -49.03
C MET A 126 -3.09 2.96 -49.97
N LYS A 127 -4.39 2.67 -49.89
CA LYS A 127 -5.44 3.31 -50.70
C LYS A 127 -6.33 4.26 -49.88
N SER A 128 -5.94 4.59 -48.64
CA SER A 128 -6.71 5.42 -47.72
C SER A 128 -5.93 6.68 -47.35
N PHE A 129 -6.61 7.72 -46.90
CA PHE A 129 -5.98 8.89 -46.28
C PHE A 129 -5.37 8.58 -44.91
N VAL A 130 -5.78 7.45 -44.28
CA VAL A 130 -5.20 6.94 -43.07
C VAL A 130 -3.88 6.26 -43.37
N ARG A 131 -2.80 6.63 -42.66
CA ARG A 131 -1.45 6.08 -42.85
C ARG A 131 -1.07 5.01 -41.82
N GLY A 132 -1.83 4.94 -40.73
CA GLY A 132 -1.60 3.94 -39.71
C GLY A 132 -2.69 3.90 -38.66
N LEU A 133 -2.89 2.71 -38.09
CA LEU A 133 -3.80 2.46 -36.99
C LEU A 133 -3.08 1.62 -35.94
N GLN A 134 -3.18 2.01 -34.70
CA GLN A 134 -2.77 1.24 -33.54
C GLN A 134 -3.95 1.14 -32.59
N LEU A 135 -4.25 -0.07 -32.13
CA LEU A 135 -5.17 -0.30 -31.02
C LEU A 135 -4.35 -0.64 -29.78
N PHE A 136 -4.83 -0.19 -28.62
CA PHE A 136 -4.20 -0.54 -27.36
C PHE A 136 -5.21 -0.74 -26.24
N VAL A 137 -4.83 -1.62 -25.32
CA VAL A 137 -5.49 -1.83 -24.03
C VAL A 137 -4.44 -1.61 -22.97
N ASN A 138 -4.77 -0.87 -21.93
CA ASN A 138 -3.88 -0.72 -20.78
C ASN A 138 -4.61 -0.91 -19.45
N GLY A 139 -3.86 -1.33 -18.46
CA GLY A 139 -4.28 -1.38 -17.08
C GLY A 139 -3.25 -0.71 -16.19
N ASN A 140 -3.72 0.05 -15.21
CA ASN A 140 -2.88 0.73 -14.23
C ASN A 140 -3.18 0.22 -12.82
N SER A 141 -2.17 0.22 -11.96
CA SER A 141 -2.26 -0.23 -10.55
C SER A 141 -2.80 -1.66 -10.42
N LEU A 142 -2.31 -2.58 -11.29
CA LEU A 142 -2.89 -3.91 -11.45
C LEU A 142 -2.62 -4.83 -10.28
N LEU A 143 -1.43 -4.75 -9.69
CA LEU A 143 -1.00 -5.64 -8.64
C LEU A 143 -0.08 -4.92 -7.68
N THR A 144 -0.32 -5.09 -6.38
CA THR A 144 0.59 -4.72 -5.30
C THR A 144 0.87 -5.97 -4.47
N ILE A 145 2.13 -6.32 -4.34
CA ILE A 145 2.62 -7.38 -3.46
C ILE A 145 3.31 -6.69 -2.29
N ALA A 146 2.74 -6.81 -1.11
CA ALA A 146 3.28 -6.26 0.13
C ALA A 146 2.93 -7.19 1.29
N LYS A 147 3.86 -7.35 2.24
CA LYS A 147 3.64 -8.14 3.46
C LYS A 147 2.47 -7.55 4.26
N GLU A 148 2.48 -6.25 4.44
CA GLU A 148 1.53 -5.50 5.27
C GLU A 148 0.46 -4.77 4.44
N ARG A 149 0.08 -5.35 3.31
CA ARG A 149 -0.89 -4.74 2.39
C ARG A 149 -2.18 -4.30 3.07
N LYS A 150 -2.72 -5.15 3.99
CA LYS A 150 -3.96 -4.84 4.71
C LYS A 150 -3.82 -3.60 5.59
N LEU A 151 -2.68 -3.44 6.26
CA LEU A 151 -2.40 -2.28 7.11
C LEU A 151 -2.27 -1.01 6.27
N MET A 152 -1.60 -1.09 5.13
CA MET A 152 -1.46 0.03 4.21
C MET A 152 -2.82 0.48 3.65
N GLU A 153 -3.70 -0.47 3.28
CA GLU A 153 -5.05 -0.16 2.80
C GLU A 153 -5.93 0.46 3.89
N MET A 154 -5.83 -0.02 5.14
CA MET A 154 -6.57 0.55 6.27
C MET A 154 -6.09 1.96 6.61
N ASP A 155 -4.81 2.21 6.56
CA ASP A 155 -4.24 3.52 6.86
C ASP A 155 -4.67 4.56 5.81
N VAL A 156 -4.64 4.21 4.54
CA VAL A 156 -5.15 5.04 3.44
C VAL A 156 -6.63 5.37 3.65
N ASN A 157 -7.47 4.38 3.93
CA ASN A 157 -8.90 4.57 4.11
C ASN A 157 -9.22 5.47 5.31
N ASN A 158 -8.42 5.42 6.34
CA ASN A 158 -8.65 6.16 7.58
C ASN A 158 -8.08 7.59 7.54
N SER A 159 -7.12 7.87 6.70
CA SER A 159 -6.59 9.22 6.48
C SER A 159 -7.47 10.08 5.55
N GLY A 160 -8.60 9.57 5.09
CA GLY A 160 -9.49 10.26 4.14
C GLY A 160 -9.01 10.23 2.70
N SER A 161 -7.96 9.49 2.42
CA SER A 161 -7.45 9.29 1.06
C SER A 161 -8.25 8.20 0.33
N ALA A 162 -8.41 8.35 -0.97
CA ALA A 162 -9.06 7.32 -1.76
C ALA A 162 -8.15 6.07 -1.88
N PRO A 163 -8.71 4.85 -1.80
CA PRO A 163 -7.93 3.65 -2.03
C PRO A 163 -7.37 3.61 -3.44
N LEU A 164 -6.26 2.90 -3.62
CA LEU A 164 -5.67 2.69 -4.94
C LEU A 164 -6.61 1.83 -5.80
N ASN A 165 -7.23 2.47 -6.77
CA ASN A 165 -8.12 1.80 -7.71
C ASN A 165 -7.34 1.25 -8.91
N ARG A 166 -7.82 0.15 -9.46
CA ARG A 166 -7.35 -0.36 -10.75
C ARG A 166 -8.10 0.34 -11.86
N PHE A 167 -7.35 0.76 -12.87
CA PHE A 167 -7.93 1.42 -14.04
C PHE A 167 -7.62 0.61 -15.29
N TYR A 168 -8.63 0.44 -16.11
CA TYR A 168 -8.50 -0.20 -17.41
C TYR A 168 -8.97 0.77 -18.48
N SER A 169 -8.24 0.86 -19.56
CA SER A 169 -8.64 1.67 -20.71
C SER A 169 -8.33 0.98 -22.03
N ILE A 170 -9.16 1.25 -23.02
CA ILE A 170 -8.96 0.86 -24.40
C ILE A 170 -8.93 2.11 -25.26
N GLY A 171 -8.07 2.12 -26.27
CA GLY A 171 -7.96 3.27 -27.16
C GLY A 171 -7.42 2.89 -28.53
N ALA A 172 -7.56 3.84 -29.44
CA ALA A 172 -7.02 3.75 -30.77
C ALA A 172 -6.22 5.01 -31.11
N LYS A 173 -5.11 4.83 -31.80
CA LYS A 173 -4.29 5.91 -32.38
C LYS A 173 -4.36 5.81 -33.90
N VAL A 174 -4.84 6.85 -34.53
CA VAL A 174 -4.94 6.94 -35.99
C VAL A 174 -3.92 7.99 -36.47
N SER A 175 -3.17 7.65 -37.51
CA SER A 175 -2.24 8.55 -38.18
C SER A 175 -2.74 8.84 -39.62
N PHE A 176 -2.70 10.09 -40.01
CA PHE A 176 -3.15 10.58 -41.32
C PHE A 176 -1.97 11.01 -42.18
#